data_86f55142d3c44626acb719fd8e3cc06b
#
_entry.id   86f55142d3c44626acb719fd8e3cc06b
#
_cell.length_a   1.000
_cell.length_b   1.000
_cell.length_c   1.000
_cell.angle_alpha   90.00
_cell.angle_beta   90.00
_cell.angle_gamma   90.00
#
_symmetry.space_group_name_H-M   'P 1'
#
loop_
_entity.id
_entity.type
_entity.pdbx_description
1 polymer ?
#
loop_
_entity_poly.entity_id
_entity_poly.type
_entity_poly.pdbx_seq_one_letter_code
_entity_poly.pdbx_strand_id
1 'polypeptide(L)'
;MLISAAVSIAERQLGRMGAKHYAGRSHVVLERSLLAFRSSSWFAVLSGFLEPLLYLFSFGFGVGKLIGEVQVSNGQVVSYAMFIAPGLLATSAMNGAIYDSTWNVYFKLHEAKTYQGMLATSLGPLDVALGEILTALLRGFAYAVGFMAVATPMGLIPSWWGVLAVPAAVLIAFGFASIGMAITSYFNSYQQMGLINISLLPIFLFSGSFYPLSVFPDWAQIIIKTLPLWHAIEMIRNLSLGIINFSLLGHVVYFLVMIVGGLFFTTKRLNALFMR
;
A
#
# COMPACT_ATOMS: atom_id res chain seq x y z
N MET A 1 3.45 47.97 25.87
CA MET A 1 3.95 46.85 26.67
C MET A 1 3.17 45.55 26.46
N LEU A 2 1.83 45.52 26.50
CA LEU A 2 1.02 44.30 26.26
C LEU A 2 1.10 43.77 24.84
N ILE A 3 1.15 44.64 23.83
CA ILE A 3 1.29 44.26 22.40
C ILE A 3 2.66 43.64 22.13
N SER A 4 3.73 44.18 22.69
CA SER A 4 5.07 43.62 22.54
C SER A 4 5.23 42.24 23.21
N ALA A 5 4.55 42.02 24.33
CA ALA A 5 4.51 40.73 25.01
C ALA A 5 3.69 39.71 24.21
N ALA A 6 2.54 40.13 23.63
CA ALA A 6 1.74 39.28 22.78
C ALA A 6 2.48 38.90 21.47
N VAL A 7 3.19 39.84 20.85
CA VAL A 7 4.04 39.59 19.67
C VAL A 7 5.18 38.62 20.03
N SER A 8 5.88 38.82 21.15
CA SER A 8 6.96 37.90 21.58
C SER A 8 6.48 36.53 21.97
N ILE A 9 5.26 36.39 22.50
CA ILE A 9 4.62 35.10 22.75
C ILE A 9 4.21 34.44 21.43
N ALA A 10 3.65 35.20 20.49
CA ALA A 10 3.31 34.72 19.16
C ALA A 10 4.56 34.30 18.36
N GLU A 11 5.65 35.07 18.44
CA GLU A 11 6.94 34.72 17.82
C GLU A 11 7.57 33.48 18.47
N ARG A 12 7.47 33.31 19.80
CA ARG A 12 7.89 32.08 20.47
C ARG A 12 7.01 30.88 20.16
N GLN A 13 5.73 31.10 19.93
CA GLN A 13 4.83 30.06 19.43
C GLN A 13 5.07 29.75 17.95
N LEU A 14 5.34 30.75 17.12
CA LEU A 14 5.74 30.56 15.72
C LEU A 14 7.09 29.84 15.61
N GLY A 15 8.06 30.11 16.48
CA GLY A 15 9.30 29.34 16.59
C GLY A 15 9.12 27.90 17.11
N ARG A 16 7.95 27.57 17.69
CA ARG A 16 7.53 26.21 18.06
C ARG A 16 6.54 25.60 17.08
N MET A 17 6.00 26.35 16.16
CA MET A 17 5.16 25.88 15.06
C MET A 17 6.05 25.24 13.99
N GLY A 18 5.83 23.98 13.77
CA GLY A 18 6.65 23.19 12.89
C GLY A 18 7.76 22.47 13.64
N ALA A 19 7.44 21.33 14.24
CA ALA A 19 8.50 20.41 14.69
C ALA A 19 9.37 20.13 13.46
N LYS A 20 10.68 20.41 13.58
CA LYS A 20 11.61 20.34 12.43
C LYS A 20 11.50 19.04 11.62
N HIS A 21 11.01 17.93 12.22
CA HIS A 21 10.81 16.64 11.53
C HIS A 21 9.59 15.87 12.03
N TYR A 22 9.37 15.76 13.32
CA TYR A 22 8.34 14.90 13.93
C TYR A 22 7.85 15.46 15.26
N ALA A 23 6.53 15.61 15.42
CA ALA A 23 5.89 16.10 16.64
C ALA A 23 5.15 15.00 17.44
N GLY A 24 5.09 13.76 16.93
CA GLY A 24 4.36 12.67 17.55
C GLY A 24 2.84 12.75 17.38
N ARG A 25 2.37 13.49 16.36
CA ARG A 25 0.94 13.83 16.16
C ARG A 25 0.34 13.29 14.87
N SER A 26 0.93 12.24 14.29
CA SER A 26 0.43 11.60 13.06
C SER A 26 -1.02 11.09 13.19
N HIS A 27 -1.48 10.74 14.42
CA HIS A 27 -2.86 10.36 14.69
C HIS A 27 -3.88 11.47 14.36
N VAL A 28 -3.52 12.75 14.53
CA VAL A 28 -4.41 13.89 14.20
C VAL A 28 -4.69 13.94 12.68
N VAL A 29 -3.68 13.63 11.86
CA VAL A 29 -3.83 13.55 10.40
C VAL A 29 -4.75 12.38 10.04
N LEU A 30 -4.57 11.24 10.72
CA LEU A 30 -5.42 10.06 10.54
C LEU A 30 -6.87 10.35 10.94
N GLU A 31 -7.11 10.96 12.11
CA GLU A 31 -8.45 11.32 12.59
C GLU A 31 -9.17 12.24 11.60
N ARG A 32 -8.47 13.27 11.09
CA ARG A 32 -9.01 14.14 10.05
C ARG A 32 -9.41 13.36 8.80
N SER A 33 -8.56 12.43 8.38
CA SER A 33 -8.82 11.59 7.20
C SER A 33 -10.01 10.65 7.42
N LEU A 34 -10.16 10.09 8.64
CA LEU A 34 -11.31 9.26 9.01
C LEU A 34 -12.62 10.06 9.04
N LEU A 35 -12.61 11.30 9.54
CA LEU A 35 -13.77 12.17 9.52
C LEU A 35 -14.17 12.52 8.08
N ALA A 36 -13.21 12.81 7.22
CA ALA A 36 -13.45 13.05 5.80
C ALA A 36 -13.97 11.79 5.09
N PHE A 37 -13.49 10.61 5.48
CA PHE A 37 -13.93 9.33 4.92
C PHE A 37 -15.37 8.98 5.30
N ARG A 38 -15.80 9.35 6.52
CA ARG A 38 -17.18 9.14 7.00
C ARG A 38 -18.23 9.89 6.15
N SER A 39 -17.84 11.00 5.51
CA SER A 39 -18.69 11.76 4.59
C SER A 39 -18.60 11.24 3.16
N SER A 40 -17.66 10.34 2.87
CA SER A 40 -17.43 9.77 1.54
C SER A 40 -18.34 8.57 1.30
N SER A 41 -18.69 8.31 0.04
CA SER A 41 -19.53 7.17 -0.32
C SER A 41 -18.81 5.84 -0.03
N TRP A 42 -19.46 4.92 0.70
CA TRP A 42 -18.96 3.57 0.93
C TRP A 42 -18.72 2.76 -0.36
N PHE A 43 -19.33 3.17 -1.46
CA PHE A 43 -19.06 2.61 -2.80
C PHE A 43 -17.59 2.71 -3.20
N ALA A 44 -16.86 3.73 -2.73
CA ALA A 44 -15.43 3.86 -3.00
C ALA A 44 -14.59 2.76 -2.33
N VAL A 45 -15.08 2.22 -1.20
CA VAL A 45 -14.44 1.06 -0.55
C VAL A 45 -14.78 -0.22 -1.28
N LEU A 46 -16.05 -0.38 -1.66
CA LEU A 46 -16.53 -1.57 -2.35
C LEU A 46 -15.83 -1.76 -3.71
N SER A 47 -15.63 -0.68 -4.46
CA SER A 47 -15.01 -0.75 -5.79
C SER A 47 -13.59 -1.31 -5.75
N GLY A 48 -12.82 -1.08 -4.68
CA GLY A 48 -11.42 -1.44 -4.63
C GLY A 48 -11.12 -2.93 -4.45
N PHE A 49 -12.01 -3.70 -3.84
CA PHE A 49 -11.85 -5.15 -3.78
C PHE A 49 -12.75 -5.90 -4.78
N LEU A 50 -13.71 -5.21 -5.40
CA LEU A 50 -14.57 -5.80 -6.40
C LEU A 50 -13.79 -6.25 -7.64
N GLU A 51 -12.85 -5.44 -8.10
CA GLU A 51 -12.00 -5.77 -9.25
C GLU A 51 -11.21 -7.08 -9.04
N PRO A 52 -10.43 -7.27 -7.96
CA PRO A 52 -9.78 -8.54 -7.67
C PRO A 52 -10.74 -9.73 -7.52
N LEU A 53 -11.95 -9.51 -6.99
CA LEU A 53 -12.96 -10.55 -6.92
C LEU A 53 -13.49 -10.94 -8.31
N LEU A 54 -13.73 -9.98 -9.19
CA LEU A 54 -14.12 -10.26 -10.57
C LEU A 54 -13.03 -11.04 -11.31
N TYR A 55 -11.75 -10.71 -11.09
CA TYR A 55 -10.64 -11.52 -11.59
C TYR A 55 -10.66 -12.94 -11.01
N LEU A 56 -10.90 -13.08 -9.71
CA LEU A 56 -10.99 -14.39 -9.05
C LEU A 56 -12.11 -15.24 -9.65
N PHE A 57 -13.28 -14.67 -9.85
CA PHE A 57 -14.41 -15.38 -10.47
C PHE A 57 -14.12 -15.72 -11.94
N SER A 58 -13.63 -14.76 -12.72
CA SER A 58 -13.37 -14.97 -14.15
C SER A 58 -12.24 -15.97 -14.37
N PHE A 59 -11.09 -15.74 -13.79
CA PHE A 59 -9.90 -16.59 -14.00
C PHE A 59 -9.95 -17.84 -13.12
N GLY A 60 -10.34 -17.74 -11.85
CA GLY A 60 -10.37 -18.87 -10.93
C GLY A 60 -11.36 -19.94 -11.34
N PHE A 61 -12.57 -19.57 -11.71
CA PHE A 61 -13.61 -20.53 -12.13
C PHE A 61 -13.72 -20.68 -13.65
N GLY A 62 -13.54 -19.61 -14.41
CA GLY A 62 -13.61 -19.67 -15.87
C GLY A 62 -12.39 -20.40 -16.44
N VAL A 63 -11.23 -19.77 -16.36
CA VAL A 63 -9.98 -20.32 -16.91
C VAL A 63 -9.47 -21.51 -16.06
N GLY A 64 -9.76 -21.51 -14.75
CA GLY A 64 -9.37 -22.60 -13.85
C GLY A 64 -9.89 -23.98 -14.25
N LYS A 65 -11.07 -24.05 -14.87
CA LYS A 65 -11.61 -25.32 -15.43
C LYS A 65 -10.80 -25.86 -16.60
N LEU A 66 -10.10 -24.99 -17.34
CA LEU A 66 -9.27 -25.36 -18.48
C LEU A 66 -7.85 -25.73 -18.05
N ILE A 67 -7.31 -25.05 -17.03
CA ILE A 67 -5.95 -25.27 -16.50
C ILE A 67 -5.91 -26.45 -15.53
N GLY A 68 -6.96 -26.59 -14.70
CA GLY A 68 -7.06 -27.61 -13.67
C GLY A 68 -6.18 -27.30 -12.46
N GLU A 69 -5.11 -28.09 -12.28
CA GLU A 69 -4.21 -28.01 -11.15
C GLU A 69 -2.88 -27.35 -11.52
N VAL A 70 -2.28 -26.67 -10.55
CA VAL A 70 -1.00 -25.96 -10.72
C VAL A 70 -0.05 -26.39 -9.61
N GLN A 71 1.21 -26.66 -9.96
CA GLN A 71 2.27 -26.95 -9.01
C GLN A 71 2.87 -25.64 -8.50
N VAL A 72 2.87 -25.45 -7.17
CA VAL A 72 3.54 -24.33 -6.50
C VAL A 72 5.01 -24.64 -6.21
N SER A 73 5.77 -23.61 -5.84
CA SER A 73 7.24 -23.66 -5.68
C SER A 73 7.75 -24.76 -4.72
N ASN A 74 6.93 -25.21 -3.79
CA ASN A 74 7.28 -26.29 -2.84
C ASN A 74 6.90 -27.71 -3.33
N GLY A 75 6.40 -27.84 -4.54
CA GLY A 75 5.96 -29.11 -5.11
C GLY A 75 4.50 -29.49 -4.80
N GLN A 76 3.80 -28.74 -4.00
CA GLN A 76 2.34 -28.98 -3.76
C GLN A 76 1.56 -28.68 -5.03
N VAL A 77 0.52 -29.48 -5.25
CA VAL A 77 -0.43 -29.30 -6.36
C VAL A 77 -1.73 -28.72 -5.77
N VAL A 78 -2.15 -27.57 -6.31
CA VAL A 78 -3.34 -26.85 -5.87
C VAL A 78 -4.22 -26.51 -7.05
N SER A 79 -5.52 -26.26 -6.80
CA SER A 79 -6.40 -25.77 -7.87
C SER A 79 -5.92 -24.39 -8.35
N TYR A 80 -6.17 -24.08 -9.62
CA TYR A 80 -5.78 -22.79 -10.19
C TYR A 80 -6.39 -21.60 -9.39
N ALA A 81 -7.63 -21.72 -8.90
CA ALA A 81 -8.26 -20.71 -8.07
C ALA A 81 -7.50 -20.48 -6.75
N MET A 82 -7.04 -21.55 -6.08
CA MET A 82 -6.18 -21.45 -4.87
C MET A 82 -4.83 -20.83 -5.17
N PHE A 83 -4.30 -21.05 -6.37
CA PHE A 83 -3.02 -20.47 -6.80
C PHE A 83 -3.11 -18.95 -6.99
N ILE A 84 -4.17 -18.45 -7.66
CA ILE A 84 -4.32 -17.03 -7.98
C ILE A 84 -4.87 -16.19 -6.83
N ALA A 85 -5.69 -16.75 -5.91
CA ALA A 85 -6.34 -16.01 -4.84
C ALA A 85 -5.36 -15.21 -3.96
N PRO A 86 -4.22 -15.76 -3.49
CA PRO A 86 -3.20 -15.00 -2.77
C PRO A 86 -2.60 -13.84 -3.56
N GLY A 87 -2.40 -14.05 -4.88
CA GLY A 87 -1.91 -13.01 -5.79
C GLY A 87 -2.89 -11.85 -5.94
N LEU A 88 -4.17 -12.15 -6.04
CA LEU A 88 -5.22 -11.14 -6.14
C LEU A 88 -5.42 -10.38 -4.82
N LEU A 89 -5.27 -11.05 -3.67
CA LEU A 89 -5.27 -10.40 -2.36
C LEU A 89 -4.10 -9.43 -2.22
N ALA A 90 -2.87 -9.83 -2.60
CA ALA A 90 -1.71 -8.97 -2.59
C ALA A 90 -1.89 -7.74 -3.49
N THR A 91 -2.45 -7.93 -4.68
CA THR A 91 -2.75 -6.87 -5.64
C THR A 91 -3.81 -5.91 -5.12
N SER A 92 -4.85 -6.43 -4.45
CA SER A 92 -5.89 -5.62 -3.82
C SER A 92 -5.31 -4.68 -2.75
N ALA A 93 -4.44 -5.21 -1.88
CA ALA A 93 -3.74 -4.42 -0.87
C ALA A 93 -2.82 -3.35 -1.50
N MET A 94 -2.08 -3.71 -2.55
CA MET A 94 -1.25 -2.79 -3.32
C MET A 94 -2.08 -1.68 -3.96
N ASN A 95 -3.15 -2.00 -4.68
CA ASN A 95 -3.98 -1.03 -5.39
C ASN A 95 -4.62 -0.03 -4.43
N GLY A 96 -5.16 -0.51 -3.30
CA GLY A 96 -5.73 0.35 -2.26
C GLY A 96 -4.70 1.33 -1.70
N ALA A 97 -3.50 0.84 -1.38
CA ALA A 97 -2.41 1.64 -0.84
C ALA A 97 -1.88 2.67 -1.85
N ILE A 98 -1.68 2.26 -3.10
CA ILE A 98 -1.16 3.14 -4.16
C ILE A 98 -2.17 4.24 -4.48
N TYR A 99 -3.46 3.90 -4.61
CA TYR A 99 -4.47 4.92 -4.91
C TYR A 99 -4.43 6.07 -3.91
N ASP A 100 -4.44 5.77 -2.61
CA ASP A 100 -4.44 6.79 -1.57
C ASP A 100 -3.11 7.53 -1.46
N SER A 101 -2.00 6.82 -1.57
CA SER A 101 -0.66 7.40 -1.44
C SER A 101 -0.20 8.16 -2.68
N THR A 102 -0.90 8.06 -3.80
CA THR A 102 -0.58 8.77 -5.04
C THR A 102 -1.64 9.81 -5.40
N TRP A 103 -2.82 9.42 -5.85
CA TRP A 103 -3.85 10.35 -6.33
C TRP A 103 -4.33 11.32 -5.24
N ASN A 104 -4.65 10.81 -4.05
CA ASN A 104 -5.07 11.64 -2.93
C ASN A 104 -3.94 12.55 -2.44
N VAL A 105 -2.72 12.03 -2.39
CA VAL A 105 -1.54 12.81 -1.98
C VAL A 105 -1.25 13.92 -3.00
N TYR A 106 -1.30 13.61 -4.29
CA TYR A 106 -1.12 14.62 -5.34
C TYR A 106 -2.14 15.74 -5.23
N PHE A 107 -3.42 15.39 -5.10
CA PHE A 107 -4.51 16.35 -4.94
C PHE A 107 -4.30 17.25 -3.70
N LYS A 108 -3.97 16.66 -2.55
CA LYS A 108 -3.75 17.38 -1.28
C LYS A 108 -2.50 18.27 -1.33
N LEU A 109 -1.48 17.87 -2.09
CA LEU A 109 -0.23 18.59 -2.22
C LEU A 109 -0.35 19.78 -3.16
N HIS A 110 -0.94 19.59 -4.35
CA HIS A 110 -0.93 20.57 -5.45
C HIS A 110 -2.24 21.37 -5.57
N GLU A 111 -3.39 20.69 -5.51
CA GLU A 111 -4.70 21.33 -5.75
C GLU A 111 -5.28 21.91 -4.46
N ALA A 112 -5.53 21.08 -3.47
CA ALA A 112 -6.13 21.50 -2.20
C ALA A 112 -5.15 22.22 -1.27
N LYS A 113 -3.83 22.15 -1.54
CA LYS A 113 -2.76 22.74 -0.72
C LYS A 113 -2.87 22.41 0.79
N THR A 114 -3.45 21.27 1.09
CA THR A 114 -3.76 20.85 2.46
C THR A 114 -2.50 20.71 3.33
N TYR A 115 -1.39 20.25 2.73
CA TYR A 115 -0.13 20.08 3.46
C TYR A 115 0.51 21.40 3.88
N GLN A 116 0.29 22.48 3.13
CA GLN A 116 0.71 23.82 3.56
C GLN A 116 -0.01 24.21 4.85
N GLY A 117 -1.33 24.02 4.91
CA GLY A 117 -2.11 24.31 6.11
C GLY A 117 -1.72 23.41 7.31
N MET A 118 -1.48 22.12 7.08
CA MET A 118 -1.04 21.20 8.14
C MET A 118 0.34 21.58 8.70
N LEU A 119 1.30 21.86 7.83
CA LEU A 119 2.67 22.19 8.22
C LEU A 119 2.83 23.63 8.76
N ALA A 120 1.83 24.49 8.57
CA ALA A 120 1.71 25.76 9.27
C ALA A 120 1.25 25.62 10.73
N THR A 121 0.86 24.42 11.17
CA THR A 121 0.51 24.10 12.57
C THR A 121 1.70 23.47 13.30
N SER A 122 1.43 22.82 14.43
CA SER A 122 2.46 22.10 15.21
C SER A 122 2.83 20.72 14.65
N LEU A 123 2.41 20.37 13.40
CA LEU A 123 2.73 19.10 12.75
C LEU A 123 4.09 19.20 12.02
N GLY A 124 4.85 18.09 12.07
CA GLY A 124 6.06 17.95 11.28
C GLY A 124 5.84 17.20 9.96
N PRO A 125 6.78 17.28 9.01
CA PRO A 125 6.70 16.55 7.74
C PRO A 125 6.52 15.04 7.89
N LEU A 126 7.14 14.43 8.89
CA LEU A 126 6.99 13.00 9.19
C LEU A 126 5.60 12.68 9.77
N ASP A 127 4.99 13.61 10.56
CA ASP A 127 3.63 13.41 11.05
C ASP A 127 2.62 13.37 9.90
N VAL A 128 2.78 14.26 8.92
CA VAL A 128 1.93 14.30 7.73
C VAL A 128 2.14 13.01 6.90
N ALA A 129 3.39 12.62 6.65
CA ALA A 129 3.70 11.41 5.89
C ALA A 129 3.11 10.15 6.56
N LEU A 130 3.37 9.95 7.84
CA LEU A 130 2.83 8.81 8.58
C LEU A 130 1.30 8.81 8.64
N GLY A 131 0.67 9.96 8.87
CA GLY A 131 -0.79 10.05 8.96
C GLY A 131 -1.48 9.73 7.64
N GLU A 132 -0.94 10.21 6.51
CA GLU A 132 -1.45 9.88 5.17
C GLU A 132 -1.25 8.39 4.84
N ILE A 133 -0.08 7.85 5.16
CA ILE A 133 0.20 6.42 4.95
C ILE A 133 -0.72 5.56 5.83
N LEU A 134 -0.93 5.91 7.11
CA LEU A 134 -1.88 5.22 7.98
C LEU A 134 -3.30 5.23 7.41
N THR A 135 -3.70 6.32 6.75
CA THR A 135 -4.99 6.38 6.03
C THR A 135 -5.03 5.38 4.87
N ALA A 136 -3.97 5.29 4.08
CA ALA A 136 -3.85 4.30 3.00
C ALA A 136 -3.87 2.86 3.53
N LEU A 137 -3.24 2.61 4.70
CA LEU A 137 -3.27 1.29 5.34
C LEU A 137 -4.68 0.85 5.75
N LEU A 138 -5.51 1.78 6.24
CA LEU A 138 -6.90 1.45 6.59
C LEU A 138 -7.69 0.98 5.36
N ARG A 139 -7.47 1.59 4.21
CA ARG A 139 -8.10 1.16 2.96
C ARG A 139 -7.55 -0.20 2.53
N GLY A 140 -6.23 -0.38 2.52
CA GLY A 140 -5.61 -1.67 2.22
C GLY A 140 -6.08 -2.79 3.15
N PHE A 141 -6.22 -2.50 4.44
CA PHE A 141 -6.79 -3.43 5.42
C PHE A 141 -8.24 -3.79 5.09
N ALA A 142 -9.09 -2.78 4.81
CA ALA A 142 -10.49 -3.01 4.46
C ALA A 142 -10.62 -3.88 3.20
N TYR A 143 -9.78 -3.65 2.19
CA TYR A 143 -9.76 -4.45 0.96
C TYR A 143 -9.29 -5.88 1.23
N ALA A 144 -8.25 -6.06 2.05
CA ALA A 144 -7.76 -7.38 2.42
C ALA A 144 -8.83 -8.18 3.20
N VAL A 145 -9.47 -7.56 4.17
CA VAL A 145 -10.54 -8.21 4.96
C VAL A 145 -11.73 -8.54 4.06
N GLY A 146 -12.15 -7.62 3.19
CA GLY A 146 -13.26 -7.85 2.24
C GLY A 146 -12.97 -9.02 1.30
N PHE A 147 -11.75 -9.09 0.74
CA PHE A 147 -11.32 -10.20 -0.11
C PHE A 147 -11.27 -11.53 0.66
N MET A 148 -10.68 -11.53 1.87
CA MET A 148 -10.60 -12.71 2.73
C MET A 148 -11.97 -13.23 3.14
N ALA A 149 -12.92 -12.33 3.43
CA ALA A 149 -14.29 -12.70 3.78
C ALA A 149 -15.00 -13.48 2.65
N VAL A 150 -14.59 -13.28 1.41
CA VAL A 150 -15.10 -14.03 0.24
C VAL A 150 -14.25 -15.28 -0.02
N ALA A 151 -12.93 -15.16 -0.03
CA ALA A 151 -12.03 -16.24 -0.41
C ALA A 151 -12.01 -17.40 0.60
N THR A 152 -12.14 -17.11 1.90
CA THR A 152 -12.11 -18.14 2.97
C THR A 152 -13.29 -19.11 2.91
N PRO A 153 -14.56 -18.65 2.82
CA PRO A 153 -15.72 -19.57 2.68
C PRO A 153 -15.67 -20.40 1.40
N MET A 154 -14.99 -19.92 0.36
CA MET A 154 -14.82 -20.63 -0.91
C MET A 154 -13.72 -21.72 -0.81
N GLY A 155 -13.06 -21.90 0.35
CA GLY A 155 -12.01 -22.88 0.54
C GLY A 155 -10.70 -22.56 -0.18
N LEU A 156 -10.49 -21.30 -0.60
CA LEU A 156 -9.30 -20.87 -1.35
C LEU A 156 -8.09 -20.63 -0.45
N ILE A 157 -8.30 -20.63 0.86
CA ILE A 157 -7.28 -20.46 1.89
C ILE A 157 -7.35 -21.65 2.84
N PRO A 158 -6.68 -22.76 2.48
CA PRO A 158 -6.84 -24.03 3.21
C PRO A 158 -6.15 -24.04 4.57
N SER A 159 -5.15 -23.17 4.78
CA SER A 159 -4.35 -23.19 6.00
C SER A 159 -4.87 -22.19 7.04
N TRP A 160 -4.80 -22.62 8.31
CA TRP A 160 -5.03 -21.71 9.45
C TRP A 160 -4.07 -20.51 9.49
N TRP A 161 -2.85 -20.68 9.00
CA TRP A 161 -1.87 -19.60 8.84
C TRP A 161 -2.33 -18.51 7.88
N GLY A 162 -3.34 -18.79 7.05
CA GLY A 162 -3.97 -17.80 6.17
C GLY A 162 -4.55 -16.59 6.90
N VAL A 163 -4.87 -16.70 8.20
CA VAL A 163 -5.27 -15.54 9.03
C VAL A 163 -4.18 -14.46 9.04
N LEU A 164 -2.89 -14.85 8.99
CA LEU A 164 -1.77 -13.93 8.91
C LEU A 164 -1.65 -13.23 7.54
N ALA A 165 -2.40 -13.64 6.54
CA ALA A 165 -2.45 -12.92 5.26
C ALA A 165 -3.00 -11.49 5.42
N VAL A 166 -3.88 -11.24 6.41
CA VAL A 166 -4.39 -9.89 6.68
C VAL A 166 -3.30 -8.95 7.20
N PRO A 167 -2.57 -9.24 8.30
CA PRO A 167 -1.46 -8.39 8.71
C PRO A 167 -0.33 -8.33 7.68
N ALA A 168 -0.10 -9.40 6.91
CA ALA A 168 0.83 -9.37 5.78
C ALA A 168 0.37 -8.37 4.70
N ALA A 169 -0.93 -8.35 4.36
CA ALA A 169 -1.50 -7.38 3.41
C ALA A 169 -1.36 -5.93 3.92
N VAL A 170 -1.48 -5.70 5.23
CA VAL A 170 -1.22 -4.38 5.83
C VAL A 170 0.26 -4.00 5.69
N LEU A 171 1.19 -4.92 5.91
CA LEU A 171 2.62 -4.66 5.71
C LEU A 171 2.93 -4.33 4.24
N ILE A 172 2.32 -5.07 3.30
CA ILE A 172 2.42 -4.83 1.85
C ILE A 172 1.88 -3.43 1.52
N ALA A 173 0.69 -3.10 2.01
CA ALA A 173 0.08 -1.78 1.83
C ALA A 173 0.99 -0.68 2.37
N PHE A 174 1.64 -0.88 3.51
CA PHE A 174 2.59 0.07 4.08
C PHE A 174 3.80 0.31 3.15
N GLY A 175 4.41 -0.74 2.64
CA GLY A 175 5.52 -0.63 1.69
C GLY A 175 5.13 0.16 0.44
N PHE A 176 4.03 -0.22 -0.20
CA PHE A 176 3.55 0.45 -1.42
C PHE A 176 3.08 1.89 -1.17
N ALA A 177 2.38 2.16 -0.05
CA ALA A 177 1.96 3.50 0.31
C ALA A 177 3.16 4.42 0.56
N SER A 178 4.19 3.94 1.25
CA SER A 178 5.39 4.72 1.53
C SER A 178 6.14 5.11 0.26
N ILE A 179 6.34 4.18 -0.66
CA ILE A 179 6.98 4.44 -1.97
C ILE A 179 6.08 5.28 -2.85
N GLY A 180 4.76 4.99 -2.89
CA GLY A 180 3.79 5.77 -3.66
C GLY A 180 3.79 7.24 -3.26
N MET A 181 3.75 7.54 -1.97
CA MET A 181 3.82 8.91 -1.46
C MET A 181 5.17 9.56 -1.74
N ALA A 182 6.28 8.82 -1.62
CA ALA A 182 7.60 9.32 -1.96
C ALA A 182 7.67 9.76 -3.43
N ILE A 183 7.31 8.89 -4.37
CA ILE A 183 7.32 9.19 -5.80
C ILE A 183 6.42 10.39 -6.11
N THR A 184 5.18 10.39 -5.60
CA THR A 184 4.19 11.44 -5.84
C THR A 184 4.66 12.80 -5.34
N SER A 185 5.40 12.86 -4.23
CA SER A 185 5.93 14.11 -3.70
C SER A 185 6.92 14.82 -4.63
N TYR A 186 7.51 14.10 -5.58
CA TYR A 186 8.41 14.66 -6.62
C TYR A 186 7.70 15.03 -7.91
N PHE A 187 6.45 14.64 -8.10
CA PHE A 187 5.68 14.98 -9.29
C PHE A 187 5.23 16.45 -9.26
N ASN A 188 5.30 17.10 -10.40
CA ASN A 188 4.93 18.51 -10.56
C ASN A 188 3.73 18.70 -11.51
N SER A 189 3.30 17.65 -12.21
CA SER A 189 2.17 17.74 -13.14
C SER A 189 1.28 16.50 -13.03
N TYR A 190 -0.02 16.71 -13.29
CA TYR A 190 -1.02 15.65 -13.32
C TYR A 190 -0.69 14.54 -14.34
N GLN A 191 -0.08 14.89 -15.47
CA GLN A 191 0.30 13.91 -16.51
C GLN A 191 1.31 12.88 -15.99
N GLN A 192 2.19 13.26 -15.05
CA GLN A 192 3.17 12.36 -14.47
C GLN A 192 2.50 11.23 -13.63
N MET A 193 1.27 11.47 -13.15
CA MET A 193 0.49 10.43 -12.46
C MET A 193 0.16 9.25 -13.37
N GLY A 194 0.04 9.48 -14.69
CA GLY A 194 -0.13 8.43 -15.68
C GLY A 194 1.01 7.42 -15.71
N LEU A 195 2.25 7.83 -15.36
CA LEU A 195 3.41 6.95 -15.32
C LEU A 195 3.25 5.86 -14.24
N ILE A 196 2.58 6.16 -13.13
CA ILE A 196 2.29 5.18 -12.08
C ILE A 196 1.41 4.08 -12.66
N ASN A 197 0.29 4.43 -13.30
CA ASN A 197 -0.64 3.45 -13.87
C ASN A 197 0.03 2.59 -14.95
N ILE A 198 0.84 3.20 -15.83
CA ILE A 198 1.58 2.47 -16.87
C ILE A 198 2.58 1.49 -16.23
N SER A 199 3.21 1.86 -15.12
CA SER A 199 4.18 1.00 -14.41
C SER A 199 3.50 -0.14 -13.64
N LEU A 200 2.30 0.08 -13.11
CA LEU A 200 1.59 -0.93 -12.31
C LEU A 200 1.13 -2.11 -13.16
N LEU A 201 0.74 -1.88 -14.42
CA LEU A 201 0.26 -2.95 -15.29
C LEU A 201 1.30 -4.06 -15.54
N PRO A 202 2.55 -3.76 -15.97
CA PRO A 202 3.59 -4.77 -16.08
C PRO A 202 3.91 -5.44 -14.73
N ILE A 203 3.98 -4.67 -13.65
CA ILE A 203 4.22 -5.24 -12.31
C ILE A 203 3.15 -6.27 -11.97
N PHE A 204 1.88 -5.98 -12.22
CA PHE A 204 0.78 -6.91 -11.96
C PHE A 204 0.84 -8.17 -12.83
N LEU A 205 1.08 -8.01 -14.13
CA LEU A 205 1.06 -9.13 -15.06
C LEU A 205 2.24 -10.07 -14.86
N PHE A 206 3.43 -9.53 -14.56
CA PHE A 206 4.67 -10.33 -14.51
C PHE A 206 5.08 -10.77 -13.10
N SER A 207 4.38 -10.36 -12.03
CA SER A 207 4.76 -10.72 -10.65
C SER A 207 4.35 -12.14 -10.20
N GLY A 208 3.93 -13.02 -11.11
CA GLY A 208 3.51 -14.38 -10.76
C GLY A 208 2.11 -14.45 -10.13
N SER A 209 1.25 -13.47 -10.41
CA SER A 209 -0.16 -13.46 -9.98
C SER A 209 -0.95 -14.58 -10.65
N PHE A 210 -0.77 -14.76 -11.96
CA PHE A 210 -1.54 -15.67 -12.80
C PHE A 210 -0.76 -16.92 -13.25
N TYR A 211 0.56 -16.87 -13.25
CA TYR A 211 1.42 -17.94 -13.73
C TYR A 211 2.50 -18.27 -12.71
N PRO A 212 2.87 -19.55 -12.55
CA PRO A 212 4.03 -19.93 -11.77
C PRO A 212 5.30 -19.31 -12.34
N LEU A 213 6.24 -18.95 -11.47
CA LEU A 213 7.52 -18.36 -11.90
C LEU A 213 8.30 -19.26 -12.86
N SER A 214 8.16 -20.58 -12.73
CA SER A 214 8.81 -21.59 -13.58
C SER A 214 8.45 -21.53 -15.07
N VAL A 215 7.35 -20.85 -15.43
CA VAL A 215 6.95 -20.66 -16.84
C VAL A 215 7.87 -19.67 -17.57
N PHE A 216 8.52 -18.76 -16.81
CA PHE A 216 9.38 -17.75 -17.39
C PHE A 216 10.81 -18.23 -17.58
N PRO A 217 11.54 -17.74 -18.61
CA PRO A 217 12.96 -18.04 -18.78
C PRO A 217 13.78 -17.50 -17.61
N ASP A 218 14.93 -18.10 -17.30
CA ASP A 218 15.73 -17.85 -16.10
C ASP A 218 16.09 -16.36 -15.91
N TRP A 219 16.44 -15.67 -17.00
CA TRP A 219 16.74 -14.23 -16.95
C TRP A 219 15.53 -13.39 -16.50
N ALA A 220 14.32 -13.76 -16.94
CA ALA A 220 13.10 -13.05 -16.53
C ALA A 220 12.73 -13.34 -15.07
N GLN A 221 12.95 -14.60 -14.61
CA GLN A 221 12.72 -14.96 -13.21
C GLN A 221 13.57 -14.09 -12.25
N ILE A 222 14.82 -13.77 -12.62
CA ILE A 222 15.68 -12.90 -11.81
C ILE A 222 15.06 -11.52 -11.69
N ILE A 223 14.58 -10.94 -12.79
CA ILE A 223 13.93 -9.62 -12.78
C ILE A 223 12.63 -9.67 -11.97
N ILE A 224 11.80 -10.68 -12.17
CA ILE A 224 10.52 -10.83 -11.46
C ILE A 224 10.74 -10.91 -9.95
N LYS A 225 11.76 -11.63 -9.49
CA LYS A 225 12.13 -11.74 -8.07
C LYS A 225 12.56 -10.41 -7.44
N THR A 226 12.88 -9.38 -8.23
CA THR A 226 13.15 -8.04 -7.68
C THR A 226 11.89 -7.19 -7.53
N LEU A 227 10.77 -7.60 -8.13
CA LEU A 227 9.54 -6.84 -8.10
C LEU A 227 8.87 -6.91 -6.71
N PRO A 228 8.43 -5.77 -6.17
CA PRO A 228 7.79 -5.74 -4.85
C PRO A 228 6.50 -6.56 -4.81
N LEU A 229 5.73 -6.60 -5.89
CA LEU A 229 4.50 -7.37 -5.92
C LEU A 229 4.77 -8.89 -5.92
N TRP A 230 5.87 -9.36 -6.51
CA TRP A 230 6.27 -10.77 -6.41
C TRP A 230 6.50 -11.18 -4.94
N HIS A 231 7.24 -10.35 -4.17
CA HIS A 231 7.43 -10.60 -2.73
C HIS A 231 6.12 -10.61 -1.96
N ALA A 232 5.19 -9.71 -2.31
CA ALA A 232 3.86 -9.66 -1.72
C ALA A 232 3.07 -10.96 -1.96
N ILE A 233 3.05 -11.41 -3.22
CA ILE A 233 2.32 -12.60 -3.65
C ILE A 233 2.88 -13.85 -2.98
N GLU A 234 4.20 -14.04 -3.01
CA GLU A 234 4.84 -15.21 -2.39
C GLU A 234 4.62 -15.24 -0.88
N MET A 235 4.70 -14.06 -0.20
CA MET A 235 4.42 -13.98 1.23
C MET A 235 2.98 -14.41 1.56
N ILE A 236 1.98 -13.87 0.87
CA ILE A 236 0.58 -14.22 1.11
C ILE A 236 0.29 -15.67 0.68
N ARG A 237 0.86 -16.14 -0.44
CA ARG A 237 0.70 -17.52 -0.93
C ARG A 237 1.25 -18.53 0.07
N ASN A 238 2.44 -18.30 0.59
CA ASN A 238 3.05 -19.18 1.58
C ASN A 238 2.22 -19.25 2.87
N LEU A 239 1.71 -18.12 3.36
CA LEU A 239 0.82 -18.07 4.51
C LEU A 239 -0.51 -18.78 4.24
N SER A 240 -1.13 -18.58 3.08
CA SER A 240 -2.41 -19.17 2.69
C SER A 240 -2.31 -20.69 2.55
N LEU A 241 -1.18 -21.20 2.09
CA LEU A 241 -0.92 -22.65 1.93
C LEU A 241 -0.25 -23.30 3.14
N GLY A 242 0.10 -22.52 4.17
CA GLY A 242 0.73 -23.04 5.39
C GLY A 242 2.21 -23.36 5.25
N ILE A 243 2.88 -22.76 4.28
CA ILE A 243 4.32 -22.95 4.03
C ILE A 243 5.10 -21.92 4.87
N ILE A 244 5.48 -22.32 6.07
CA ILE A 244 6.22 -21.47 7.00
C ILE A 244 7.71 -21.80 6.92
N ASN A 245 8.47 -20.91 6.28
CA ASN A 245 9.91 -21.06 6.11
C ASN A 245 10.63 -19.70 6.26
N PHE A 246 11.97 -19.75 6.32
CA PHE A 246 12.80 -18.53 6.46
C PHE A 246 12.66 -17.54 5.31
N SER A 247 12.17 -17.94 4.13
CA SER A 247 11.95 -17.02 3.03
C SER A 247 10.92 -15.95 3.35
N LEU A 248 9.92 -16.26 4.21
CA LEU A 248 8.95 -15.28 4.70
C LEU A 248 9.63 -14.08 5.36
N LEU A 249 10.68 -14.31 6.14
CA LEU A 249 11.45 -13.22 6.77
C LEU A 249 12.11 -12.32 5.71
N GLY A 250 12.61 -12.89 4.62
CA GLY A 250 13.16 -12.12 3.50
C GLY A 250 12.13 -11.18 2.87
N HIS A 251 10.90 -11.65 2.69
CA HIS A 251 9.81 -10.82 2.16
C HIS A 251 9.43 -9.70 3.15
N VAL A 252 9.37 -10.00 4.45
CA VAL A 252 9.10 -8.98 5.49
C VAL A 252 10.20 -7.91 5.50
N VAL A 253 11.47 -8.31 5.49
CA VAL A 253 12.61 -7.37 5.44
C VAL A 253 12.55 -6.49 4.19
N TYR A 254 12.19 -7.05 3.04
CA TYR A 254 12.02 -6.30 1.80
C TYR A 254 11.00 -5.15 1.99
N PHE A 255 9.82 -5.43 2.56
CA PHE A 255 8.82 -4.40 2.82
C PHE A 255 9.25 -3.39 3.88
N LEU A 256 9.96 -3.81 4.93
CA LEU A 256 10.51 -2.88 5.92
C LEU A 256 11.52 -1.90 5.29
N VAL A 257 12.36 -2.36 4.38
CA VAL A 257 13.27 -1.48 3.61
C VAL A 257 12.49 -0.50 2.75
N MET A 258 11.42 -0.95 2.07
CA MET A 258 10.54 -0.06 1.29
C MET A 258 9.89 1.01 2.18
N ILE A 259 9.40 0.63 3.37
CA ILE A 259 8.77 1.54 4.33
C ILE A 259 9.75 2.63 4.77
N VAL A 260 10.91 2.21 5.26
CA VAL A 260 11.94 3.14 5.77
C VAL A 260 12.41 4.07 4.64
N GLY A 261 12.71 3.52 3.46
CA GLY A 261 13.13 4.30 2.30
C GLY A 261 12.05 5.29 1.85
N GLY A 262 10.81 4.84 1.73
CA GLY A 262 9.67 5.67 1.32
C GLY A 262 9.42 6.82 2.30
N LEU A 263 9.38 6.53 3.61
CA LEU A 263 9.23 7.54 4.65
C LEU A 263 10.37 8.56 4.64
N PHE A 264 11.61 8.09 4.50
CA PHE A 264 12.78 8.97 4.44
C PHE A 264 12.70 9.95 3.27
N PHE A 265 12.44 9.45 2.05
CA PHE A 265 12.36 10.30 0.86
C PHE A 265 11.17 11.26 0.91
N THR A 266 9.99 10.80 1.38
CA THR A 266 8.80 11.63 1.56
C THR A 266 9.08 12.77 2.54
N THR A 267 9.59 12.46 3.73
CA THR A 267 9.87 13.44 4.78
C THR A 267 10.90 14.46 4.31
N LYS A 268 11.99 14.00 3.67
CA LYS A 268 13.01 14.87 3.09
C LYS A 268 12.41 15.85 2.06
N ARG A 269 11.53 15.35 1.21
CA ARG A 269 10.90 16.17 0.16
C ARG A 269 9.91 17.19 0.73
N LEU A 270 9.02 16.77 1.65
CA LEU A 270 8.08 17.68 2.31
C LEU A 270 8.83 18.77 3.10
N ASN A 271 9.91 18.41 3.79
CA ASN A 271 10.76 19.36 4.48
C ASN A 271 11.35 20.40 3.50
N ALA A 272 11.86 19.93 2.36
CA ALA A 272 12.42 20.84 1.34
C ALA A 272 11.37 21.75 0.67
N LEU A 273 10.11 21.33 0.60
CA LEU A 273 9.03 22.10 0.00
C LEU A 273 8.45 23.17 0.94
N PHE A 274 8.34 22.87 2.23
CA PHE A 274 7.51 23.66 3.16
C PHE A 274 8.26 24.23 4.38
N MET A 275 9.46 23.76 4.68
CA MET A 275 10.20 24.15 5.89
C MET A 275 11.45 25.00 5.57
N ARG A 276 11.44 25.71 4.46
CA ARG A 276 12.52 26.66 4.07
C ARG A 276 12.37 27.99 4.77
#